data_d08200648a234fcd6cc55f0679cc59c9
#
_entry.id   d08200648a234fcd6cc55f0679cc59c9
#
_cell.length_a   1.000
_cell.length_b   1.000
_cell.length_c   1.000
_cell.angle_alpha   90.00
_cell.angle_beta   90.00
_cell.angle_gamma   90.00
#
_symmetry.space_group_name_H-M   'P 1'
#
loop_
_entity.id
_entity.type
_entity.pdbx_description
1 polymer ?
#
loop_
_entity_poly.entity_id
_entity_poly.type
_entity_poly.pdbx_seq_one_letter_code
_entity_poly.pdbx_strand_id
1 'polypeptide(L)'
;MKDNVLNAALREVVSREFADIPQHENEIAYKFSDGFTRRMNKLTKAEKSRFWRMTNTIPTRVAAVFVVIMLITLTACSIPTVRAAVVDFIKETYENCIHLFTGEAGSKKISKHYILAELPEGFVETKTDDSDASFVVVYQNEKGDKIILSQNITEGHWIDIDNEYGNISEIDISGIKVTLYEFDDCIVAVWIQDQYAFNLTVYGEYNIELIIRMIEAIRLP
;
A
#
# COMPACT_ATOMS: atom_id res chain seq x y z
N MET A 1 -56.69 -52.06 -2.18
CA MET A 1 -58.15 -51.76 -2.24
C MET A 1 -58.59 -50.72 -1.19
N LYS A 2 -57.97 -50.64 -0.02
CA LYS A 2 -58.30 -49.64 1.02
C LYS A 2 -57.88 -48.20 0.68
N ASP A 3 -56.81 -48.03 -0.09
CA ASP A 3 -56.28 -46.67 -0.41
C ASP A 3 -57.16 -45.91 -1.38
N ASN A 4 -57.87 -46.62 -2.31
CA ASN A 4 -58.76 -45.97 -3.24
C ASN A 4 -60.06 -45.42 -2.60
N VAL A 5 -60.53 -46.09 -1.55
CA VAL A 5 -61.72 -45.66 -0.79
C VAL A 5 -61.41 -44.43 0.06
N LEU A 6 -60.21 -44.45 0.70
CA LEU A 6 -59.77 -43.31 1.49
C LEU A 6 -59.52 -42.08 0.63
N ASN A 7 -58.90 -42.25 -0.53
CA ASN A 7 -58.66 -41.15 -1.46
C ASN A 7 -59.97 -40.58 -2.05
N ALA A 8 -60.98 -41.42 -2.28
CA ALA A 8 -62.29 -40.97 -2.73
C ALA A 8 -63.02 -40.18 -1.65
N ALA A 9 -62.98 -40.67 -0.39
CA ALA A 9 -63.60 -39.99 0.74
C ALA A 9 -62.89 -38.64 1.06
N LEU A 10 -61.56 -38.58 0.99
CA LEU A 10 -60.79 -37.34 1.14
C LEU A 10 -61.12 -36.31 0.04
N ARG A 11 -61.23 -36.74 -1.20
CA ARG A 11 -61.63 -35.86 -2.29
C ARG A 11 -63.03 -35.27 -2.10
N GLU A 12 -63.96 -36.09 -1.59
CA GLU A 12 -65.35 -35.64 -1.34
C GLU A 12 -65.42 -34.65 -0.18
N VAL A 13 -64.66 -34.87 0.91
CA VAL A 13 -64.56 -33.93 2.01
C VAL A 13 -63.92 -32.59 1.55
N VAL A 14 -62.81 -32.67 0.87
CA VAL A 14 -62.11 -31.50 0.30
C VAL A 14 -63.02 -30.74 -0.66
N SER A 15 -63.76 -31.42 -1.55
CA SER A 15 -64.64 -30.75 -2.48
C SER A 15 -65.85 -30.07 -1.81
N ARG A 16 -66.30 -30.60 -0.66
CA ARG A 16 -67.41 -29.96 0.12
C ARG A 16 -66.88 -28.78 0.92
N GLU A 17 -65.77 -28.94 1.58
CA GLU A 17 -65.19 -27.92 2.49
C GLU A 17 -64.69 -26.69 1.75
N PHE A 18 -64.25 -26.91 0.48
CA PHE A 18 -63.70 -25.84 -0.39
C PHE A 18 -64.66 -25.52 -1.58
N ALA A 19 -65.93 -25.94 -1.50
CA ALA A 19 -66.91 -25.66 -2.57
C ALA A 19 -67.16 -24.15 -2.79
N ASP A 20 -67.02 -23.37 -1.76
CA ASP A 20 -67.24 -21.91 -1.80
C ASP A 20 -66.00 -21.12 -2.20
N ILE A 21 -64.90 -21.82 -2.47
CA ILE A 21 -63.67 -21.14 -2.94
C ILE A 21 -63.77 -20.96 -4.45
N PRO A 22 -63.70 -19.74 -4.98
CA PRO A 22 -63.69 -19.48 -6.42
C PRO A 22 -62.62 -20.26 -7.14
N GLN A 23 -63.02 -21.05 -8.15
CA GLN A 23 -62.13 -21.94 -8.89
C GLN A 23 -61.26 -21.22 -9.93
N HIS A 24 -61.56 -19.96 -10.23
CA HIS A 24 -60.84 -19.14 -11.19
C HIS A 24 -60.45 -17.78 -10.58
N GLU A 25 -59.22 -17.35 -10.86
CA GLU A 25 -58.69 -16.03 -10.44
C GLU A 25 -59.62 -14.86 -10.83
N ASN A 26 -60.37 -15.00 -11.91
CA ASN A 26 -61.29 -13.95 -12.39
C ASN A 26 -62.59 -13.82 -11.56
N GLU A 27 -62.89 -14.78 -10.69
CA GLU A 27 -64.10 -14.73 -9.80
C GLU A 27 -63.82 -13.99 -8.47
N ILE A 28 -62.55 -13.77 -8.16
CA ILE A 28 -62.17 -13.06 -6.94
C ILE A 28 -62.06 -11.58 -7.25
N ALA A 29 -63.18 -10.89 -7.14
CA ALA A 29 -63.18 -9.43 -7.24
C ALA A 29 -62.59 -8.75 -5.98
N TYR A 30 -61.33 -9.06 -5.68
CA TYR A 30 -60.68 -8.44 -4.53
C TYR A 30 -60.14 -7.05 -4.93
N LYS A 31 -60.79 -6.00 -4.40
CA LYS A 31 -60.29 -4.62 -4.54
C LYS A 31 -59.25 -4.33 -3.48
N PHE A 32 -57.99 -4.35 -3.85
CA PHE A 32 -56.94 -3.85 -2.94
C PHE A 32 -57.10 -2.35 -2.73
N SER A 33 -56.69 -1.88 -1.54
CA SER A 33 -56.70 -0.44 -1.25
C SER A 33 -55.78 0.30 -2.26
N ASP A 34 -56.15 1.54 -2.58
CA ASP A 34 -55.34 2.39 -3.50
C ASP A 34 -53.91 2.55 -3.03
N GLY A 35 -53.67 2.60 -1.71
CA GLY A 35 -52.38 2.67 -1.11
C GLY A 35 -51.52 1.42 -1.35
N PHE A 36 -52.15 0.22 -1.26
CA PHE A 36 -51.49 -1.05 -1.56
C PHE A 36 -51.14 -1.14 -3.01
N THR A 37 -52.09 -0.84 -3.89
CA THR A 37 -51.93 -0.89 -5.36
C THR A 37 -50.80 0.06 -5.83
N ARG A 38 -50.73 1.26 -5.27
CA ARG A 38 -49.62 2.20 -5.56
C ARG A 38 -48.26 1.66 -5.11
N ARG A 39 -48.18 1.05 -3.92
CA ARG A 39 -46.91 0.45 -3.43
C ARG A 39 -46.50 -0.74 -4.28
N MET A 40 -47.41 -1.64 -4.59
CA MET A 40 -47.13 -2.80 -5.46
C MET A 40 -46.71 -2.39 -6.86
N ASN A 41 -47.42 -1.44 -7.48
CA ASN A 41 -47.03 -0.93 -8.80
C ASN A 41 -45.63 -0.25 -8.78
N LYS A 42 -45.26 0.38 -7.67
CA LYS A 42 -43.93 0.96 -7.51
C LYS A 42 -42.86 -0.12 -7.41
N LEU A 43 -43.11 -1.18 -6.66
CA LEU A 43 -42.19 -2.32 -6.49
C LEU A 43 -42.03 -3.10 -7.79
N THR A 44 -43.15 -3.47 -8.48
CA THR A 44 -43.10 -4.19 -9.74
C THR A 44 -42.47 -3.39 -10.86
N LYS A 45 -42.65 -2.05 -10.87
CA LYS A 45 -42.02 -1.16 -11.83
C LYS A 45 -40.53 -1.05 -11.60
N ALA A 46 -40.09 -1.01 -10.33
CA ALA A 46 -38.68 -1.04 -9.96
C ALA A 46 -38.02 -2.37 -10.32
N GLU A 47 -38.69 -3.50 -10.08
CA GLU A 47 -38.20 -4.85 -10.39
C GLU A 47 -38.08 -5.09 -11.90
N LYS A 48 -38.98 -4.52 -12.73
CA LYS A 48 -38.91 -4.57 -14.19
C LYS A 48 -37.80 -3.70 -14.77
N SER A 49 -37.27 -2.76 -14.04
CA SER A 49 -36.18 -1.89 -14.49
C SER A 49 -34.88 -2.70 -14.60
N ARG A 50 -34.32 -2.74 -15.81
CA ARG A 50 -33.02 -3.38 -16.09
C ARG A 50 -31.88 -2.77 -15.25
N PHE A 51 -31.97 -1.47 -14.99
CA PHE A 51 -31.05 -0.71 -14.18
C PHE A 51 -31.13 -1.11 -12.70
N TRP A 52 -32.34 -1.26 -12.16
CA TRP A 52 -32.56 -1.68 -10.77
C TRP A 52 -32.01 -3.10 -10.50
N ARG A 53 -32.16 -4.02 -11.44
CA ARG A 53 -31.59 -5.37 -11.34
C ARG A 53 -30.05 -5.35 -11.35
N MET A 54 -29.43 -4.47 -12.15
CA MET A 54 -27.98 -4.34 -12.20
C MET A 54 -27.40 -3.74 -10.91
N THR A 55 -28.13 -2.84 -10.22
CA THR A 55 -27.62 -2.12 -9.04
C THR A 55 -28.07 -2.72 -7.71
N ASN A 56 -28.89 -3.77 -7.72
CA ASN A 56 -29.50 -4.31 -6.50
C ASN A 56 -28.58 -5.28 -5.71
N THR A 57 -27.48 -5.73 -6.29
CA THR A 57 -26.49 -6.55 -5.59
C THR A 57 -25.41 -5.69 -4.97
N ILE A 58 -24.89 -6.10 -3.79
CA ILE A 58 -23.81 -5.36 -3.08
C ILE A 58 -22.61 -5.11 -4.01
N PRO A 59 -22.07 -6.11 -4.75
CA PRO A 59 -20.92 -5.89 -5.62
C PRO A 59 -21.19 -4.87 -6.73
N THR A 60 -22.42 -4.84 -7.29
CA THR A 60 -22.72 -3.87 -8.36
C THR A 60 -22.92 -2.46 -7.83
N ARG A 61 -23.39 -2.28 -6.60
CA ARG A 61 -23.42 -0.97 -5.94
C ARG A 61 -22.02 -0.44 -5.68
N VAL A 62 -21.13 -1.30 -5.16
CA VAL A 62 -19.71 -0.95 -4.96
C VAL A 62 -19.06 -0.57 -6.29
N ALA A 63 -19.26 -1.38 -7.35
CA ALA A 63 -18.74 -1.08 -8.68
C ALA A 63 -19.26 0.25 -9.23
N ALA A 64 -20.55 0.56 -9.04
CA ALA A 64 -21.14 1.84 -9.47
C ALA A 64 -20.49 3.05 -8.75
N VAL A 65 -20.24 2.93 -7.44
CA VAL A 65 -19.53 3.96 -6.65
C VAL A 65 -18.11 4.15 -7.19
N PHE A 66 -17.37 3.07 -7.45
CA PHE A 66 -16.02 3.16 -8.03
C PHE A 66 -16.02 3.86 -9.40
N VAL A 67 -16.97 3.55 -10.27
CA VAL A 67 -17.10 4.22 -11.57
C VAL A 67 -17.36 5.72 -11.41
N VAL A 68 -18.22 6.11 -10.46
CA VAL A 68 -18.49 7.53 -10.16
C VAL A 68 -17.24 8.23 -9.63
N ILE A 69 -16.52 7.63 -8.69
CA ILE A 69 -15.25 8.17 -8.15
C ILE A 69 -14.24 8.32 -9.30
N MET A 70 -14.07 7.31 -10.13
CA MET A 70 -13.16 7.35 -11.27
C MET A 70 -13.50 8.47 -12.26
N LEU A 71 -14.78 8.68 -12.55
CA LEU A 71 -15.24 9.77 -13.42
C LEU A 71 -14.97 11.15 -12.80
N ILE A 72 -15.19 11.31 -11.49
CA ILE A 72 -14.90 12.53 -10.76
C ILE A 72 -13.39 12.81 -10.79
N THR A 73 -12.56 11.81 -10.53
CA THR A 73 -11.09 11.94 -10.55
C THR A 73 -10.59 12.32 -11.94
N LEU A 74 -11.07 11.66 -12.99
CA LEU A 74 -10.71 11.96 -14.38
C LEU A 74 -11.11 13.40 -14.77
N THR A 75 -12.32 13.82 -14.33
CA THR A 75 -12.80 15.19 -14.61
C THR A 75 -11.98 16.23 -13.85
N ALA A 76 -11.67 15.95 -12.58
CA ALA A 76 -10.83 16.84 -11.77
C ALA A 76 -9.41 16.96 -12.35
N CYS A 77 -8.79 15.85 -12.78
CA CYS A 77 -7.48 15.88 -13.43
C CYS A 77 -7.48 16.55 -14.81
N SER A 78 -8.64 16.75 -15.42
CA SER A 78 -8.75 17.52 -16.69
C SER A 78 -8.65 19.02 -16.45
N ILE A 79 -8.80 19.52 -15.23
CA ILE A 79 -8.68 20.92 -14.87
C ILE A 79 -7.19 21.24 -14.65
N PRO A 80 -6.58 22.20 -15.41
CA PRO A 80 -5.14 22.46 -15.32
C PRO A 80 -4.65 22.82 -13.91
N THR A 81 -5.44 23.56 -13.15
CA THR A 81 -5.11 23.95 -11.77
C THR A 81 -5.10 22.77 -10.80
N VAL A 82 -6.03 21.83 -10.94
CA VAL A 82 -6.08 20.63 -10.12
C VAL A 82 -4.92 19.70 -10.48
N ARG A 83 -4.63 19.57 -11.76
CA ARG A 83 -3.48 18.79 -12.23
C ARG A 83 -2.16 19.36 -11.72
N ALA A 84 -1.98 20.69 -11.75
CA ALA A 84 -0.80 21.34 -11.20
C ALA A 84 -0.68 21.07 -9.69
N ALA A 85 -1.76 21.24 -8.91
CA ALA A 85 -1.76 20.99 -7.48
C ALA A 85 -1.45 19.52 -7.14
N VAL A 86 -1.96 18.55 -7.91
CA VAL A 86 -1.63 17.11 -7.72
C VAL A 86 -0.17 16.86 -8.05
N VAL A 87 0.36 17.43 -9.13
CA VAL A 87 1.78 17.30 -9.49
C VAL A 87 2.67 17.94 -8.43
N ASP A 88 2.30 19.13 -7.93
CA ASP A 88 3.05 19.83 -6.88
C ASP A 88 3.01 19.04 -5.56
N PHE A 89 1.86 18.49 -5.17
CA PHE A 89 1.74 17.60 -4.01
C PHE A 89 2.58 16.32 -4.16
N ILE A 90 2.58 15.70 -5.35
CA ILE A 90 3.42 14.52 -5.61
C ILE A 90 4.89 14.92 -5.53
N LYS A 91 5.30 16.06 -6.11
CA LYS A 91 6.68 16.54 -6.03
C LYS A 91 7.08 16.82 -4.59
N GLU A 92 6.26 17.54 -3.82
CA GLU A 92 6.51 17.83 -2.41
C GLU A 92 6.63 16.54 -1.59
N THR A 93 5.76 15.55 -1.85
CA THR A 93 5.84 14.23 -1.20
C THR A 93 7.09 13.46 -1.63
N TYR A 94 7.50 13.57 -2.91
CA TYR A 94 8.74 12.95 -3.41
C TYR A 94 9.99 13.68 -2.96
N GLU A 95 9.94 15.00 -2.78
CA GLU A 95 11.04 15.79 -2.22
C GLU A 95 11.24 15.49 -0.73
N ASN A 96 10.19 15.08 -0.03
CA ASN A 96 10.23 14.66 1.37
C ASN A 96 10.63 13.18 1.57
N CYS A 97 10.55 12.35 0.51
CA CYS A 97 11.05 10.98 0.49
C CYS A 97 12.10 10.88 -0.62
N ILE A 98 13.38 10.96 -0.28
CA ILE A 98 14.42 10.81 -1.29
C ILE A 98 14.58 9.34 -1.66
N HIS A 99 14.07 9.01 -2.84
CA HIS A 99 14.37 7.76 -3.49
C HIS A 99 15.73 7.88 -4.19
N LEU A 100 16.78 7.36 -3.62
CA LEU A 100 18.02 7.14 -4.35
C LEU A 100 17.80 6.02 -5.36
N PHE A 101 17.48 6.42 -6.58
CA PHE A 101 17.47 5.50 -7.72
C PHE A 101 18.90 5.07 -8.01
N THR A 102 19.19 3.85 -7.72
CA THR A 102 20.39 3.20 -8.25
C THR A 102 20.04 2.70 -9.63
N GLY A 103 20.73 3.25 -10.64
CA GLY A 103 20.40 3.04 -12.05
C GLY A 103 20.45 1.59 -12.52
N GLU A 104 19.96 1.35 -13.75
CA GLU A 104 19.74 0.03 -14.38
C GLU A 104 20.99 -0.87 -14.54
N ALA A 105 22.19 -0.41 -14.19
CA ALA A 105 23.46 -1.13 -14.42
C ALA A 105 24.24 -1.41 -13.12
N GLY A 106 23.55 -1.89 -12.09
CA GLY A 106 24.15 -2.17 -10.80
C GLY A 106 24.58 -3.63 -10.60
N SER A 107 25.23 -3.89 -9.46
CA SER A 107 25.57 -5.25 -9.05
C SER A 107 24.31 -6.01 -8.63
N LYS A 108 24.16 -7.26 -9.08
CA LYS A 108 23.05 -8.18 -8.71
C LYS A 108 23.33 -8.98 -7.45
N LYS A 109 24.58 -8.99 -7.02
CA LYS A 109 25.05 -9.75 -5.88
C LYS A 109 26.24 -9.03 -5.24
N ILE A 110 26.30 -9.05 -3.92
CA ILE A 110 27.48 -8.61 -3.19
C ILE A 110 28.58 -9.66 -3.38
N SER A 111 29.66 -9.24 -4.02
CA SER A 111 30.84 -10.08 -4.25
C SER A 111 32.07 -9.57 -3.51
N LYS A 112 32.03 -8.35 -3.01
CA LYS A 112 33.07 -7.70 -2.25
C LYS A 112 32.44 -7.07 -1.01
N HIS A 113 32.95 -7.38 0.14
CA HIS A 113 32.49 -6.82 1.41
C HIS A 113 33.37 -5.64 1.81
N TYR A 114 32.78 -4.50 2.06
CA TYR A 114 33.50 -3.30 2.51
C TYR A 114 33.29 -3.11 4.00
N ILE A 115 34.34 -2.78 4.70
CA ILE A 115 34.34 -2.53 6.16
C ILE A 115 34.92 -1.17 6.50
N LEU A 116 34.60 -0.65 7.67
CA LEU A 116 35.24 0.52 8.24
C LEU A 116 36.63 0.12 8.77
N ALA A 117 37.68 0.65 8.16
CA ALA A 117 39.05 0.40 8.62
C ALA A 117 39.42 1.24 9.81
N GLU A 118 38.80 2.41 9.98
CA GLU A 118 38.99 3.30 11.09
C GLU A 118 37.68 3.49 11.85
N LEU A 119 37.67 3.15 13.11
CA LEU A 119 36.56 3.32 14.03
C LEU A 119 36.93 4.31 15.12
N PRO A 120 35.96 5.06 15.65
CA PRO A 120 36.20 5.84 16.85
C PRO A 120 36.62 4.94 18.02
N GLU A 121 37.37 5.51 18.98
CA GLU A 121 37.87 4.78 20.15
C GLU A 121 36.69 4.12 20.92
N GLY A 122 36.87 2.89 21.31
CA GLY A 122 35.89 2.11 22.09
C GLY A 122 34.80 1.41 21.26
N PHE A 123 34.73 1.62 19.95
CA PHE A 123 33.79 0.86 19.10
C PHE A 123 34.37 -0.51 18.74
N VAL A 124 33.50 -1.52 18.82
CA VAL A 124 33.81 -2.88 18.43
C VAL A 124 32.66 -3.41 17.56
N GLU A 125 32.98 -4.29 16.63
CA GLU A 125 31.97 -5.01 15.87
C GLU A 125 31.14 -5.91 16.79
N THR A 126 29.82 -5.76 16.72
CA THR A 126 28.90 -6.54 17.57
C THR A 126 28.00 -7.46 16.76
N LYS A 127 27.74 -7.12 15.50
CA LYS A 127 26.87 -7.92 14.62
C LYS A 127 27.29 -7.72 13.18
N THR A 128 27.28 -8.81 12.43
CA THR A 128 27.38 -8.82 10.96
C THR A 128 26.26 -9.64 10.39
N ASP A 129 25.60 -9.10 9.37
CA ASP A 129 24.55 -9.77 8.59
C ASP A 129 24.98 -9.76 7.12
N ASP A 130 25.06 -10.93 6.53
CA ASP A 130 25.57 -11.12 5.16
C ASP A 130 24.55 -11.90 4.33
N SER A 131 24.14 -11.29 3.23
CA SER A 131 23.25 -11.88 2.25
C SER A 131 23.70 -11.55 0.83
N ASP A 132 23.11 -12.20 -0.17
CA ASP A 132 23.41 -11.91 -1.57
C ASP A 132 23.09 -10.44 -1.97
N ALA A 133 22.14 -9.80 -1.30
CA ALA A 133 21.67 -8.46 -1.63
C ALA A 133 22.14 -7.36 -0.69
N SER A 134 22.52 -7.71 0.54
CA SER A 134 22.86 -6.74 1.59
C SER A 134 23.94 -7.29 2.51
N PHE A 135 24.92 -6.45 2.84
CA PHE A 135 25.94 -6.71 3.86
C PHE A 135 25.89 -5.58 4.88
N VAL A 136 25.62 -5.92 6.15
CA VAL A 136 25.44 -4.95 7.22
C VAL A 136 26.39 -5.29 8.37
N VAL A 137 27.15 -4.29 8.82
CA VAL A 137 28.01 -4.40 10.00
C VAL A 137 27.59 -3.37 11.04
N VAL A 138 27.40 -3.83 12.26
CA VAL A 138 27.06 -2.99 13.42
C VAL A 138 28.22 -2.92 14.39
N TYR A 139 28.65 -1.72 14.66
CA TYR A 139 29.66 -1.42 15.68
C TYR A 139 28.99 -0.72 16.86
N GLN A 140 29.43 -1.02 18.07
CA GLN A 140 28.88 -0.41 19.28
C GLN A 140 29.99 -0.15 20.30
N ASN A 141 29.84 0.93 21.07
CA ASN A 141 30.72 1.23 22.20
C ASN A 141 30.06 0.86 23.56
N GLU A 142 30.80 0.95 24.64
CA GLU A 142 30.32 0.67 26.01
C GLU A 142 29.19 1.62 26.47
N LYS A 143 29.07 2.79 25.87
CA LYS A 143 28.02 3.77 26.17
C LYS A 143 26.70 3.44 25.49
N GLY A 144 26.70 2.51 24.52
CA GLY A 144 25.54 2.13 23.75
C GLY A 144 25.37 2.88 22.42
N ASP A 145 26.30 3.82 22.08
CA ASP A 145 26.31 4.46 20.77
C ASP A 145 26.57 3.43 19.68
N LYS A 146 26.01 3.66 18.48
CA LYS A 146 26.06 2.69 17.38
C LYS A 146 26.55 3.33 16.10
N ILE A 147 27.31 2.58 15.35
CA ILE A 147 27.66 2.87 13.95
C ILE A 147 27.20 1.66 13.12
N ILE A 148 26.44 1.91 12.08
CA ILE A 148 25.93 0.88 11.19
C ILE A 148 26.40 1.20 9.79
N LEU A 149 27.19 0.32 9.20
CA LEU A 149 27.54 0.34 7.79
C LEU A 149 26.70 -0.68 7.06
N SER A 150 25.94 -0.23 6.08
CA SER A 150 25.17 -1.08 5.18
C SER A 150 25.67 -0.90 3.76
N GLN A 151 25.94 -2.02 3.10
CA GLN A 151 26.27 -2.10 1.69
C GLN A 151 25.18 -2.90 1.01
N ASN A 152 24.60 -2.38 -0.06
CA ASN A 152 23.47 -2.98 -0.75
C ASN A 152 23.74 -3.07 -2.25
N ILE A 153 23.13 -4.05 -2.91
CA ILE A 153 23.09 -4.07 -4.38
C ILE A 153 22.33 -2.84 -4.89
N THR A 154 22.66 -2.39 -6.08
CA THR A 154 21.99 -1.23 -6.69
C THR A 154 20.81 -1.62 -7.58
N GLU A 155 20.74 -2.86 -8.05
CA GLU A 155 19.64 -3.33 -8.89
C GLU A 155 18.39 -3.64 -8.04
N GLY A 156 17.33 -2.86 -8.27
CA GLY A 156 16.04 -3.06 -7.59
C GLY A 156 16.03 -2.73 -6.10
N HIS A 157 17.08 -2.09 -5.56
CA HIS A 157 17.13 -1.63 -4.17
C HIS A 157 16.80 -0.15 -4.09
N TRP A 158 16.03 0.20 -3.06
CA TRP A 158 15.58 1.55 -2.76
C TRP A 158 16.12 1.90 -1.37
N ILE A 159 16.71 3.06 -1.22
CA ILE A 159 17.03 3.61 0.08
C ILE A 159 16.02 4.73 0.32
N ASP A 160 15.04 4.45 1.19
CA ASP A 160 14.09 5.45 1.63
C ASP A 160 14.62 6.11 2.90
N ILE A 161 14.85 7.41 2.86
CA ILE A 161 15.21 8.20 4.03
C ILE A 161 14.12 9.23 4.22
N ASP A 162 13.45 9.15 5.37
CA ASP A 162 12.49 10.17 5.78
C ASP A 162 13.28 11.44 6.17
N ASN A 163 13.05 12.50 5.41
CA ASN A 163 13.75 13.78 5.60
C ASN A 163 12.86 14.87 6.23
N GLU A 164 11.66 14.52 6.72
CA GLU A 164 10.72 15.50 7.28
C GLU A 164 11.34 16.34 8.43
N TYR A 165 12.38 15.83 9.09
CA TYR A 165 12.96 16.44 10.31
C TYR A 165 14.48 16.60 10.27
N GLY A 166 15.14 16.41 9.13
CA GLY A 166 16.60 16.45 9.02
C GLY A 166 17.10 17.59 8.11
N ASN A 167 18.31 18.07 8.40
CA ASN A 167 19.06 18.91 7.47
C ASN A 167 19.75 18.03 6.42
N ILE A 168 19.63 18.41 5.15
CA ILE A 168 20.25 17.68 4.05
C ILE A 168 21.41 18.49 3.50
N SER A 169 22.55 17.86 3.33
CA SER A 169 23.71 18.45 2.67
C SER A 169 24.39 17.45 1.73
N GLU A 170 24.99 17.94 0.68
CA GLU A 170 25.81 17.13 -0.24
C GLU A 170 27.26 17.53 -0.10
N ILE A 171 28.14 16.55 0.03
CA ILE A 171 29.59 16.75 0.08
C ILE A 171 30.28 15.85 -0.95
N ASP A 172 31.41 16.30 -1.43
CA ASP A 172 32.30 15.47 -2.27
C ASP A 172 33.47 14.97 -1.42
N ILE A 173 33.59 13.64 -1.32
CA ILE A 173 34.67 13.00 -0.58
C ILE A 173 35.51 12.22 -1.59
N SER A 174 36.67 12.75 -1.95
CA SER A 174 37.62 12.11 -2.87
C SER A 174 36.98 11.72 -4.22
N GLY A 175 36.04 12.52 -4.73
CA GLY A 175 35.31 12.29 -5.98
C GLY A 175 34.05 11.45 -5.83
N ILE A 176 33.69 11.07 -4.63
CA ILE A 176 32.44 10.37 -4.32
C ILE A 176 31.44 11.39 -3.78
N LYS A 177 30.29 11.52 -4.43
CA LYS A 177 29.18 12.34 -3.93
C LYS A 177 28.48 11.62 -2.80
N VAL A 178 28.47 12.24 -1.64
CA VAL A 178 27.84 11.74 -0.41
C VAL A 178 26.74 12.70 -0.02
N THR A 179 25.53 12.16 0.18
CA THR A 179 24.41 12.91 0.75
C THR A 179 24.36 12.64 2.25
N LEU A 180 24.38 13.69 3.06
CA LEU A 180 24.28 13.64 4.51
C LEU A 180 22.89 14.09 4.94
N TYR A 181 22.31 13.33 5.86
CA TYR A 181 21.06 13.63 6.55
C TYR A 181 21.38 13.76 8.04
N GLU A 182 21.18 14.94 8.59
CA GLU A 182 21.42 15.22 10.00
C GLU A 182 20.09 15.25 10.75
N PHE A 183 19.89 14.31 11.65
CA PHE A 183 18.75 14.22 12.55
C PHE A 183 19.18 14.57 13.97
N ASP A 184 18.22 14.71 14.88
CA ASP A 184 18.49 15.06 16.29
C ASP A 184 19.34 14.01 17.02
N ASP A 185 19.23 12.74 16.67
CA ASP A 185 19.85 11.60 17.36
C ASP A 185 20.84 10.80 16.49
N CYS A 186 20.91 11.09 15.19
CA CYS A 186 21.81 10.39 14.28
C CYS A 186 22.17 11.21 13.05
N ILE A 187 23.27 10.83 12.41
CA ILE A 187 23.64 11.27 11.06
C ILE A 187 23.64 10.06 10.14
N VAL A 188 23.06 10.23 8.96
CA VAL A 188 23.01 9.21 7.92
C VAL A 188 23.74 9.73 6.70
N ALA A 189 24.79 9.03 6.26
CA ALA A 189 25.51 9.30 5.02
C ALA A 189 25.15 8.24 3.98
N VAL A 190 24.80 8.68 2.77
CA VAL A 190 24.44 7.79 1.68
C VAL A 190 25.23 8.12 0.42
N TRP A 191 25.77 7.09 -0.24
CA TRP A 191 26.53 7.26 -1.49
C TRP A 191 26.52 5.98 -2.32
N ILE A 192 26.99 6.10 -3.55
CA ILE A 192 27.22 4.98 -4.45
C ILE A 192 28.71 4.89 -4.75
N GLN A 193 29.27 3.71 -4.57
CA GLN A 193 30.66 3.39 -4.88
C GLN A 193 30.79 1.96 -5.40
N ASP A 194 31.59 1.75 -6.41
CA ASP A 194 31.88 0.41 -6.99
C ASP A 194 30.62 -0.41 -7.33
N GLN A 195 29.56 0.24 -7.80
CA GLN A 195 28.27 -0.35 -8.13
C GLN A 195 27.47 -0.87 -6.92
N TYR A 196 27.80 -0.46 -5.71
CA TYR A 196 27.04 -0.71 -4.49
C TYR A 196 26.52 0.59 -3.91
N ALA A 197 25.36 0.52 -3.28
CA ALA A 197 24.80 1.59 -2.48
C ALA A 197 25.20 1.42 -1.02
N PHE A 198 25.78 2.45 -0.47
CA PHE A 198 26.22 2.48 0.92
C PHE A 198 25.35 3.39 1.77
N ASN A 199 25.14 2.98 2.99
CA ASN A 199 24.52 3.77 4.05
C ASN A 199 25.36 3.63 5.30
N LEU A 200 25.84 4.75 5.85
CA LEU A 200 26.53 4.84 7.13
C LEU A 200 25.66 5.62 8.10
N THR A 201 25.10 4.96 9.09
CA THR A 201 24.30 5.59 10.14
C THR A 201 25.11 5.65 11.43
N VAL A 202 25.22 6.83 12.01
CA VAL A 202 25.96 7.08 13.25
C VAL A 202 25.01 7.66 14.29
N TYR A 203 24.76 6.91 15.36
CA TYR A 203 23.94 7.33 16.49
C TYR A 203 24.82 7.91 17.61
N GLY A 204 24.45 9.08 18.13
CA GLY A 204 25.16 9.78 19.20
C GLY A 204 25.66 11.16 18.76
N GLU A 205 26.47 11.78 19.61
CA GLU A 205 27.04 13.09 19.33
C GLU A 205 28.35 12.95 18.53
N TYR A 206 28.28 13.03 17.21
CA TYR A 206 29.44 12.98 16.32
C TYR A 206 29.46 14.16 15.36
N ASN A 207 30.66 14.60 14.97
CA ASN A 207 30.80 15.65 13.98
C ASN A 207 30.97 15.10 12.55
N ILE A 208 30.69 15.95 11.58
CA ILE A 208 30.80 15.61 10.15
C ILE A 208 32.23 15.20 9.77
N GLU A 209 33.24 15.76 10.36
CA GLU A 209 34.64 15.45 10.06
C GLU A 209 34.99 13.98 10.39
N LEU A 210 34.39 13.43 11.46
CA LEU A 210 34.56 12.02 11.80
C LEU A 210 33.89 11.12 10.76
N ILE A 211 32.71 11.50 10.30
CA ILE A 211 31.98 10.76 9.27
C ILE A 211 32.77 10.76 7.95
N ILE A 212 33.31 11.89 7.55
CA ILE A 212 34.16 11.98 6.36
C ILE A 212 35.36 11.02 6.49
N ARG A 213 36.05 11.03 7.61
CA ARG A 213 37.20 10.11 7.84
C ARG A 213 36.79 8.64 7.81
N MET A 214 35.65 8.30 8.39
CA MET A 214 35.14 6.93 8.32
C MET A 214 34.81 6.50 6.88
N ILE A 215 34.21 7.39 6.08
CA ILE A 215 33.91 7.11 4.66
C ILE A 215 35.19 6.95 3.86
N GLU A 216 36.20 7.82 4.06
CA GLU A 216 37.52 7.69 3.41
C GLU A 216 38.25 6.41 3.79
N ALA A 217 38.02 5.91 5.00
CA ALA A 217 38.62 4.68 5.52
C ALA A 217 37.89 3.40 5.12
N ILE A 218 36.80 3.49 4.34
CA ILE A 218 36.09 2.30 3.85
C ILE A 218 36.95 1.57 2.83
N ARG A 219 37.20 0.30 3.08
CA ARG A 219 38.02 -0.54 2.23
C ARG A 219 37.59 -2.00 2.23
N LEU A 220 38.12 -2.75 1.31
CA LEU A 220 38.09 -4.21 1.34
C LEU A 220 38.96 -4.72 2.51
N PRO A 221 38.52 -5.75 3.23
CA PRO A 221 39.25 -6.36 4.33
C PRO A 221 40.59 -6.96 3.92
#